data_f1f5875bb202df893bd2bfa31bb43206
#
_entry.id   f1f5875bb202df893bd2bfa31bb43206
#
_cell.length_a   1.000
_cell.length_b   1.000
_cell.length_c   1.000
_cell.angle_alpha   90.00
_cell.angle_beta   90.00
_cell.angle_gamma   90.00
#
_symmetry.space_group_name_H-M   'P 1'
#
loop_
_entity.id
_entity.type
_entity.pdbx_description
1 polymer ?
#
loop_
_entity_poly.entity_id
_entity_poly.type
_entity_poly.pdbx_seq_one_letter_code
_entity_poly.pdbx_strand_id
1 'polypeptide(L)'
;FEFDNNGQMIPPTTRQGVFANVVRQPNLHDQILLEYGLRYVFFTDADSLDCTLTAPWFNNSPWQKTATMVPARYDIGKWFRAVNVEFMLDPGLKKFTIKEDEPLCYFGFGTEKPIEFIRFKMNDELKRYSVACSTSTSWDSWVPLANRYARFKETRMKQLVLKQIKENLVDG
;
A
#
# COMPACT_ATOMS: atom_id res chain seq x y z
N PHE A 1 7.24 8.79 -13.47
CA PHE A 1 7.30 9.96 -12.60
C PHE A 1 8.49 10.82 -13.02
N GLU A 2 8.30 12.13 -13.14
CA GLU A 2 9.34 13.10 -13.43
C GLU A 2 9.44 14.10 -12.27
N PHE A 3 10.65 14.59 -12.01
CA PHE A 3 10.94 15.48 -10.87
C PHE A 3 11.66 16.74 -11.37
N ASP A 4 11.32 17.89 -10.79
CA ASP A 4 12.01 19.14 -11.03
C ASP A 4 13.39 19.20 -10.33
N ASN A 5 14.09 20.33 -10.49
CA ASN A 5 15.41 20.52 -9.86
C ASN A 5 15.37 20.56 -8.32
N ASN A 6 14.19 20.79 -7.75
CA ASN A 6 13.97 20.80 -6.31
C ASN A 6 13.48 19.43 -5.79
N GLY A 7 13.38 18.40 -6.66
CA GLY A 7 12.87 17.09 -6.35
C GLY A 7 11.35 17.07 -6.11
N GLN A 8 10.61 18.06 -6.63
CA GLN A 8 9.15 18.02 -6.61
C GLN A 8 8.65 17.25 -7.82
N MET A 9 7.65 16.41 -7.60
CA MET A 9 7.05 15.63 -8.67
C MET A 9 6.31 16.55 -9.65
N ILE A 10 6.67 16.44 -10.92
CA ILE A 10 5.95 17.11 -12.00
C ILE A 10 4.65 16.31 -12.25
N PRO A 11 3.47 16.93 -12.13
CA PRO A 11 2.22 16.23 -12.32
C PRO A 11 2.18 15.57 -13.71
N PRO A 12 1.76 14.30 -13.83
CA PRO A 12 1.63 13.66 -15.13
C PRO A 12 0.55 14.35 -15.96
N THR A 13 0.86 14.60 -17.23
CA THR A 13 -0.06 15.26 -18.18
C THR A 13 -1.29 14.42 -18.52
N THR A 14 -1.26 13.14 -18.25
CA THR A 14 -2.39 12.21 -18.46
C THR A 14 -3.06 11.88 -17.13
N ARG A 15 -4.33 12.21 -17.01
CA ARG A 15 -5.19 12.06 -15.84
C ARG A 15 -5.56 10.63 -15.44
N GLN A 16 -4.85 9.63 -15.79
CA GLN A 16 -5.16 8.27 -15.32
C GLN A 16 -4.53 8.01 -13.97
N GLY A 17 -5.21 8.48 -12.94
CA GLY A 17 -5.37 7.87 -11.62
C GLY A 17 -4.13 7.35 -10.92
N VAL A 18 -2.96 7.94 -11.11
CA VAL A 18 -1.77 7.61 -10.34
C VAL A 18 -1.86 8.34 -9.01
N PHE A 19 -2.11 7.59 -7.93
CA PHE A 19 -1.98 8.10 -6.58
C PHE A 19 -0.51 7.95 -6.17
N ALA A 20 0.28 8.98 -6.40
CA ALA A 20 1.62 9.07 -5.88
C ALA A 20 1.75 10.31 -5.01
N ASN A 21 2.28 10.13 -3.82
CA ASN A 21 2.66 11.22 -2.93
C ASN A 21 4.17 11.28 -2.88
N VAL A 22 4.73 12.46 -3.03
CA VAL A 22 6.15 12.70 -2.80
C VAL A 22 6.30 13.23 -1.39
N VAL A 23 6.94 12.46 -0.54
CA VAL A 23 7.24 12.85 0.84
C VAL A 23 8.74 13.12 0.93
N ARG A 24 9.12 14.36 1.17
CA ARG A 24 10.50 14.69 1.54
C ARG A 24 10.73 14.28 2.98
N GLN A 25 11.73 13.44 3.18
CA GLN A 25 12.24 13.11 4.51
C GLN A 25 13.51 13.96 4.77
N PRO A 26 13.43 15.03 5.56
CA PRO A 26 14.56 15.95 5.75
C PRO A 26 15.81 15.28 6.38
N ASN A 27 15.65 14.09 6.96
CA ASN A 27 16.73 13.36 7.64
C ASN A 27 17.36 12.22 6.81
N LEU A 28 16.93 12.02 5.57
CA LEU A 28 17.41 10.94 4.71
C LEU A 28 18.27 11.46 3.55
N HIS A 29 19.27 12.29 3.82
CA HIS A 29 20.29 12.73 2.86
C HIS A 29 19.72 13.15 1.49
N ASP A 30 18.70 14.03 1.47
CA ASP A 30 18.03 14.53 0.27
C ASP A 30 17.33 13.47 -0.62
N GLN A 31 17.11 12.28 -0.10
CA GLN A 31 16.34 11.26 -0.80
C GLN A 31 14.87 11.66 -0.92
N ILE A 32 14.28 11.30 -2.05
CA ILE A 32 12.85 11.45 -2.29
C ILE A 32 12.16 10.15 -1.91
N LEU A 33 11.19 10.21 -1.01
CA LEU A 33 10.29 9.11 -0.76
C LEU A 33 9.07 9.26 -1.67
N LEU A 34 8.87 8.28 -2.56
CA LEU A 34 7.72 8.19 -3.44
C LEU A 34 6.76 7.11 -2.92
N GLU A 35 5.57 7.51 -2.50
CA GLU A 35 4.49 6.58 -2.16
C GLU A 35 3.61 6.34 -3.37
N TYR A 36 3.39 5.07 -3.73
CA TYR A 36 2.54 4.64 -4.84
C TYR A 36 1.41 3.73 -4.36
N GLY A 37 0.17 4.17 -4.53
CA GLY A 37 -1.02 3.43 -4.14
C GLY A 37 -1.42 2.37 -5.16
N LEU A 38 -1.39 1.11 -4.78
CA LEU A 38 -1.73 -0.02 -5.67
C LEU A 38 -3.23 -0.20 -5.88
N ARG A 39 -4.08 0.42 -5.08
CA ARG A 39 -5.54 0.23 -5.06
C ARG A 39 -6.00 -1.20 -4.74
N TYR A 40 -5.10 -2.10 -4.37
CA TYR A 40 -5.46 -3.42 -3.86
C TYR A 40 -5.71 -3.33 -2.36
N VAL A 41 -6.75 -4.01 -1.91
CA VAL A 41 -7.05 -4.21 -0.49
C VAL A 41 -7.05 -5.71 -0.25
N PHE A 42 -6.15 -6.18 0.59
CA PHE A 42 -6.17 -7.55 1.09
C PHE A 42 -6.80 -7.57 2.46
N PHE A 43 -7.66 -8.53 2.69
CA PHE A 43 -8.31 -8.73 3.98
C PHE A 43 -8.61 -10.21 4.21
N THR A 44 -8.60 -10.65 5.46
CA THR A 44 -8.87 -12.04 5.83
C THR A 44 -9.87 -12.13 6.98
N ASP A 45 -10.60 -13.22 7.02
CA ASP A 45 -11.46 -13.60 8.15
C ASP A 45 -10.65 -14.20 9.32
N ALA A 46 -9.43 -14.66 9.10
CA ALA A 46 -8.53 -15.08 10.17
C ALA A 46 -8.26 -13.93 11.16
N ASP A 47 -8.07 -14.24 12.43
CA ASP A 47 -7.84 -13.24 13.48
C ASP A 47 -6.58 -12.41 13.25
N SER A 48 -5.60 -13.00 12.61
CA SER A 48 -4.32 -12.38 12.29
C SER A 48 -3.71 -13.08 11.09
N LEU A 49 -3.22 -12.32 10.12
CA LEU A 49 -2.41 -12.80 9.02
C LEU A 49 -1.46 -11.69 8.57
N ASP A 50 -0.17 -11.92 8.76
CA ASP A 50 0.84 -10.99 8.29
C ASP A 50 0.92 -11.02 6.76
N CYS A 51 0.89 -9.83 6.19
CA CYS A 51 1.22 -9.58 4.80
C CYS A 51 2.52 -8.78 4.74
N THR A 52 3.50 -9.28 4.04
CA THR A 52 4.78 -8.61 3.81
C THR A 52 4.90 -8.15 2.37
N LEU A 53 5.45 -6.96 2.19
CA LEU A 53 5.85 -6.42 0.90
C LEU A 53 7.35 -6.36 0.82
N THR A 54 7.91 -6.91 -0.25
CA THR A 54 9.35 -6.87 -0.51
C THR A 54 9.63 -6.52 -1.96
N ALA A 55 10.84 -6.01 -2.23
CA ALA A 55 11.28 -5.78 -3.60
C ALA A 55 11.27 -7.11 -4.40
N PRO A 56 11.04 -7.05 -5.71
CA PRO A 56 11.01 -8.24 -6.57
C PRO A 56 12.44 -8.72 -6.90
N TRP A 57 13.15 -9.21 -5.89
CA TRP A 57 14.56 -9.58 -5.89
C TRP A 57 14.96 -10.67 -6.91
N PHE A 58 14.01 -11.54 -7.32
CA PHE A 58 14.25 -12.50 -8.39
C PHE A 58 14.11 -11.91 -9.80
N ASN A 59 13.69 -10.64 -9.89
CA ASN A 59 13.57 -9.92 -11.14
C ASN A 59 14.56 -8.75 -11.12
N ASN A 60 15.33 -8.64 -12.19
CA ASN A 60 16.28 -7.54 -12.35
C ASN A 60 15.61 -6.37 -13.09
N SER A 61 14.58 -5.79 -12.48
CA SER A 61 13.84 -4.65 -13.05
C SER A 61 14.75 -3.42 -13.11
N PRO A 62 14.76 -2.68 -14.23
CA PRO A 62 15.61 -1.51 -14.40
C PRO A 62 15.43 -0.43 -13.32
N TRP A 63 14.23 -0.27 -12.78
CA TRP A 63 13.94 0.70 -11.72
C TRP A 63 14.72 0.43 -10.42
N GLN A 64 15.09 -0.83 -10.14
CA GLN A 64 15.85 -1.20 -8.94
C GLN A 64 17.28 -0.62 -8.92
N LYS A 65 17.77 -0.11 -10.05
CA LYS A 65 19.07 0.57 -10.15
C LYS A 65 19.04 2.01 -9.66
N THR A 66 17.84 2.60 -9.51
CA THR A 66 17.65 4.03 -9.22
C THR A 66 16.72 4.27 -8.03
N ALA A 67 16.19 3.20 -7.46
CA ALA A 67 15.31 3.28 -6.32
C ALA A 67 15.41 2.02 -5.44
N THR A 68 15.23 2.21 -4.16
CA THR A 68 15.10 1.13 -3.18
C THR A 68 13.65 1.08 -2.72
N MET A 69 13.00 -0.07 -2.89
CA MET A 69 11.67 -0.28 -2.31
C MET A 69 11.78 -0.41 -0.80
N VAL A 70 10.96 0.34 -0.07
CA VAL A 70 10.84 0.22 1.38
C VAL A 70 10.02 -1.02 1.71
N PRO A 71 10.57 -2.01 2.43
CA PRO A 71 9.81 -3.18 2.81
C PRO A 71 8.74 -2.81 3.84
N ALA A 72 7.60 -3.48 3.76
CA ALA A 72 6.50 -3.27 4.69
C ALA A 72 5.95 -4.60 5.20
N ARG A 73 5.41 -4.58 6.42
CA ARG A 73 4.68 -5.69 7.03
C ARG A 73 3.48 -5.17 7.80
N TYR A 74 2.32 -5.76 7.58
CA TYR A 74 1.10 -5.43 8.31
C TYR A 74 0.16 -6.63 8.39
N ASP A 75 -0.71 -6.59 9.40
CA ASP A 75 -1.69 -7.63 9.67
C ASP A 75 -3.00 -7.33 8.93
N ILE A 76 -3.27 -8.09 7.87
CA ILE A 76 -4.48 -7.92 7.04
C ILE A 76 -5.75 -8.46 7.68
N GLY A 77 -5.67 -9.11 8.84
CA GLY A 77 -6.83 -9.46 9.67
C GLY A 77 -7.26 -8.35 10.62
N LYS A 78 -6.41 -7.34 10.79
CA LYS A 78 -6.59 -6.25 11.78
C LYS A 78 -6.64 -4.85 11.17
N TRP A 79 -6.57 -4.73 9.85
CA TRP A 79 -6.61 -3.45 9.18
C TRP A 79 -7.12 -3.55 7.75
N PHE A 80 -8.11 -2.75 7.42
CA PHE A 80 -8.74 -2.73 6.10
C PHE A 80 -8.37 -1.44 5.36
N ARG A 81 -7.27 -1.47 4.60
CA ARG A 81 -6.85 -0.33 3.76
C ARG A 81 -6.17 -0.79 2.48
N ALA A 82 -6.10 0.12 1.52
CA ALA A 82 -5.31 -0.10 0.32
C ALA A 82 -3.82 -0.26 0.64
N VAL A 83 -3.17 -1.10 -0.13
CA VAL A 83 -1.72 -1.31 -0.08
C VAL A 83 -1.02 -0.19 -0.81
N ASN A 84 -0.03 0.40 -0.17
CA ASN A 84 0.89 1.33 -0.79
C ASN A 84 2.28 0.71 -0.87
N VAL A 85 2.98 1.03 -1.94
CA VAL A 85 4.41 0.69 -2.10
C VAL A 85 5.20 1.99 -2.02
N GLU A 86 6.25 1.98 -1.25
CA GLU A 86 7.10 3.14 -1.04
C GLU A 86 8.49 2.90 -1.64
N PHE A 87 9.03 3.90 -2.30
CA PHE A 87 10.35 3.87 -2.91
C PHE A 87 11.20 5.02 -2.38
N MET A 88 12.39 4.72 -1.91
CA MET A 88 13.45 5.70 -1.76
C MET A 88 14.17 5.85 -3.09
N LEU A 89 14.11 7.03 -3.68
CA LEU A 89 14.75 7.34 -4.95
C LEU A 89 16.15 7.86 -4.73
N ASP A 90 17.06 7.55 -5.66
CA ASP A 90 18.43 8.07 -5.61
C ASP A 90 18.43 9.60 -5.65
N PRO A 91 19.34 10.26 -4.92
CA PRO A 91 19.47 11.70 -4.95
C PRO A 91 19.71 12.23 -6.37
N GLY A 92 18.99 13.29 -6.74
CA GLY A 92 19.12 13.92 -8.05
C GLY A 92 18.46 13.18 -9.22
N LEU A 93 17.74 12.09 -8.95
CA LEU A 93 16.98 11.39 -9.97
C LEU A 93 15.93 12.30 -10.60
N LYS A 94 15.97 12.47 -11.93
CA LYS A 94 15.03 13.31 -12.69
C LYS A 94 13.79 12.56 -13.15
N LYS A 95 13.91 11.24 -13.31
CA LYS A 95 12.84 10.40 -13.85
C LYS A 95 12.88 9.02 -13.25
N PHE A 96 11.74 8.58 -12.75
CA PHE A 96 11.51 7.21 -12.27
C PHE A 96 10.47 6.55 -13.15
N THR A 97 10.81 5.40 -13.74
CA THR A 97 9.93 4.69 -14.66
C THR A 97 9.81 3.24 -14.24
N ILE A 98 8.58 2.76 -14.16
CA ILE A 98 8.21 1.35 -14.03
C ILE A 98 7.36 1.01 -15.23
N LYS A 99 7.69 -0.03 -15.96
CA LYS A 99 6.91 -0.49 -17.10
C LYS A 99 5.76 -1.36 -16.62
N GLU A 100 4.75 -1.51 -17.47
CA GLU A 100 3.53 -2.25 -17.14
C GLU A 100 3.78 -3.73 -16.86
N ASP A 101 4.74 -4.33 -17.54
CA ASP A 101 5.14 -5.74 -17.43
C ASP A 101 6.22 -5.99 -16.37
N GLU A 102 6.72 -4.95 -15.69
CA GLU A 102 7.73 -5.08 -14.65
C GLU A 102 7.09 -5.40 -13.31
N PRO A 103 7.56 -6.44 -12.59
CA PRO A 103 7.08 -6.70 -11.25
C PRO A 103 7.47 -5.54 -10.31
N LEU A 104 6.46 -5.08 -9.58
CA LEU A 104 6.59 -3.94 -8.66
C LEU A 104 7.05 -4.38 -7.27
N CYS A 105 6.44 -5.44 -6.77
CA CYS A 105 6.71 -5.98 -5.44
C CYS A 105 6.29 -7.44 -5.35
N TYR A 106 6.77 -8.13 -4.34
CA TYR A 106 6.24 -9.42 -3.92
C TYR A 106 5.39 -9.26 -2.66
N PHE A 107 4.26 -9.98 -2.66
CA PHE A 107 3.45 -10.16 -1.46
C PHE A 107 3.75 -11.53 -0.85
N GLY A 108 4.16 -11.54 0.41
CA GLY A 108 4.29 -12.75 1.22
C GLY A 108 3.22 -12.79 2.29
N PHE A 109 2.67 -13.96 2.57
CA PHE A 109 1.71 -14.16 3.64
C PHE A 109 2.30 -15.10 4.68
N GLY A 110 2.25 -14.70 5.96
CA GLY A 110 2.86 -15.42 7.08
C GLY A 110 2.06 -16.66 7.50
N THR A 111 1.86 -17.59 6.57
CA THR A 111 1.17 -18.85 6.81
C THR A 111 1.72 -19.96 5.93
N GLU A 112 1.72 -21.19 6.45
CA GLU A 112 1.99 -22.43 5.69
C GLU A 112 0.73 -23.06 5.12
N LYS A 113 -0.45 -22.56 5.51
CA LYS A 113 -1.73 -23.05 5.00
C LYS A 113 -1.95 -22.56 3.57
N PRO A 114 -2.61 -23.35 2.73
CA PRO A 114 -3.05 -22.90 1.42
C PRO A 114 -3.86 -21.60 1.50
N ILE A 115 -3.59 -20.66 0.59
CA ILE A 115 -4.30 -19.39 0.49
C ILE A 115 -5.19 -19.44 -0.74
N GLU A 116 -6.44 -19.10 -0.55
CA GLU A 116 -7.40 -18.88 -1.62
C GLU A 116 -7.70 -17.39 -1.71
N PHE A 117 -7.58 -16.81 -2.92
CA PHE A 117 -7.94 -15.43 -3.19
C PHE A 117 -9.36 -15.35 -3.72
N ILE A 118 -10.23 -14.76 -2.95
CA ILE A 118 -11.61 -14.51 -3.33
C ILE A 118 -11.76 -13.02 -3.65
N ARG A 119 -12.32 -12.71 -4.82
CA ARG A 119 -12.51 -11.33 -5.24
C ARG A 119 -13.83 -10.77 -4.72
N PHE A 120 -13.83 -9.51 -4.37
CA PHE A 120 -15.03 -8.77 -4.01
C PHE A 120 -15.09 -7.41 -4.70
N LYS A 121 -16.29 -6.92 -4.91
CA LYS A 121 -16.52 -5.59 -5.46
C LYS A 121 -16.46 -4.54 -4.35
N MET A 122 -15.65 -3.53 -4.54
CA MET A 122 -15.52 -2.41 -3.61
C MET A 122 -16.75 -1.49 -3.75
N ASN A 123 -17.70 -1.58 -2.81
CA ASN A 123 -18.84 -0.68 -2.72
C ASN A 123 -18.50 0.59 -1.92
N ASP A 124 -19.44 1.53 -1.80
CA ASP A 124 -19.18 2.81 -1.13
C ASP A 124 -19.01 2.65 0.38
N GLU A 125 -19.58 1.62 0.98
CA GLU A 125 -19.42 1.31 2.40
C GLU A 125 -18.02 0.78 2.69
N LEU A 126 -17.54 -0.19 1.91
CA LEU A 126 -16.16 -0.69 1.98
C LEU A 126 -15.13 0.42 1.72
N LYS A 127 -15.42 1.33 0.77
CA LYS A 127 -14.58 2.52 0.57
C LYS A 127 -14.50 3.39 1.81
N ARG A 128 -15.64 3.65 2.46
CA ARG A 128 -15.68 4.41 3.73
C ARG A 128 -14.86 3.75 4.82
N TYR A 129 -14.95 2.42 4.98
CA TYR A 129 -14.14 1.69 5.96
C TYR A 129 -12.64 1.78 5.63
N SER A 130 -12.27 1.61 4.35
CA SER A 130 -10.88 1.74 3.92
C SER A 130 -10.34 3.16 4.14
N VAL A 131 -11.13 4.19 3.83
CA VAL A 131 -10.77 5.59 4.08
C VAL A 131 -10.63 5.85 5.58
N ALA A 132 -11.54 5.36 6.42
CA ALA A 132 -11.44 5.51 7.88
C ALA A 132 -10.15 4.88 8.44
N CYS A 133 -9.73 3.74 7.92
CA CYS A 133 -8.44 3.14 8.27
C CYS A 133 -7.24 3.94 7.75
N SER A 134 -7.38 4.65 6.63
CA SER A 134 -6.31 5.44 6.00
C SER A 134 -6.18 6.83 6.61
N THR A 135 -7.31 7.54 6.81
CA THR A 135 -7.31 8.92 7.33
C THR A 135 -6.83 9.01 8.77
N SER A 136 -7.05 7.96 9.58
CA SER A 136 -6.44 7.90 10.90
C SER A 136 -4.91 7.95 10.84
N THR A 137 -4.29 7.68 9.69
CA THR A 137 -2.86 7.79 9.50
C THR A 137 -2.38 9.23 9.27
N SER A 138 -3.20 10.08 8.65
CA SER A 138 -2.83 11.47 8.33
C SER A 138 -2.92 12.40 9.54
N TRP A 139 -3.93 12.19 10.39
CA TRP A 139 -4.17 13.02 11.58
C TRP A 139 -3.44 12.51 12.82
N ASP A 140 -3.25 11.19 12.92
CA ASP A 140 -2.64 10.52 14.05
C ASP A 140 -1.35 9.80 13.60
N SER A 141 -0.46 10.48 12.88
CA SER A 141 0.80 9.91 12.37
C SER A 141 1.70 9.31 13.46
N TRP A 142 1.53 9.80 14.71
CA TRP A 142 2.26 9.36 15.90
C TRP A 142 1.67 8.12 16.58
N VAL A 143 0.46 7.69 16.18
CA VAL A 143 -0.17 6.53 16.81
C VAL A 143 0.49 5.24 16.32
N PRO A 144 1.10 4.45 17.22
CA PRO A 144 1.69 3.17 16.85
C PRO A 144 0.70 2.24 16.15
N LEU A 145 1.17 1.44 15.23
CA LEU A 145 0.35 0.49 14.46
C LEU A 145 -0.44 -0.47 15.39
N ALA A 146 0.15 -0.88 16.50
CA ALA A 146 -0.52 -1.71 17.51
C ALA A 146 -1.80 -1.06 18.06
N ASN A 147 -1.79 0.25 18.30
CA ASN A 147 -2.95 0.98 18.80
C ASN A 147 -4.04 1.08 17.71
N ARG A 148 -3.66 1.18 16.46
CA ARG A 148 -4.61 1.16 15.32
C ARG A 148 -5.29 -0.20 15.20
N TYR A 149 -4.55 -1.28 15.36
CA TYR A 149 -5.10 -2.63 15.39
C TYR A 149 -6.06 -2.84 16.57
N ALA A 150 -5.70 -2.32 17.77
CA ALA A 150 -6.57 -2.34 18.94
C ALA A 150 -7.89 -1.60 18.66
N ARG A 151 -7.82 -0.39 18.12
CA ARG A 151 -9.00 0.42 17.77
C ARG A 151 -9.89 -0.28 16.72
N PHE A 152 -9.29 -0.89 15.70
CA PHE A 152 -10.02 -1.65 14.68
C PHE A 152 -10.81 -2.80 15.31
N LYS A 153 -10.22 -3.49 16.28
CA LYS A 153 -10.87 -4.57 17.06
C LYS A 153 -11.99 -4.03 17.96
N GLU A 154 -11.72 -2.99 18.73
CA GLU A 154 -12.67 -2.36 19.68
C GLU A 154 -13.92 -1.86 18.98
N THR A 155 -13.77 -1.25 17.80
CA THR A 155 -14.89 -0.74 17.00
C THR A 155 -15.65 -1.84 16.25
N ARG A 156 -15.28 -3.10 16.40
CA ARG A 156 -15.86 -4.25 15.67
C ARG A 156 -15.83 -4.07 14.15
N MET A 157 -14.91 -3.28 13.65
CA MET A 157 -14.80 -2.95 12.23
C MET A 157 -14.64 -4.21 11.37
N LYS A 158 -13.96 -5.24 11.88
CA LYS A 158 -13.77 -6.50 11.19
C LYS A 158 -15.11 -7.16 10.78
N GLN A 159 -16.06 -7.24 11.70
CA GLN A 159 -17.36 -7.86 11.42
C GLN A 159 -18.12 -7.08 10.35
N LEU A 160 -18.06 -5.75 10.40
CA LEU A 160 -18.71 -4.89 9.41
C LEU A 160 -18.09 -5.07 8.03
N VAL A 161 -16.76 -5.08 7.94
CA VAL A 161 -16.03 -5.31 6.70
C VAL A 161 -16.35 -6.69 6.12
N LEU A 162 -16.26 -7.75 6.93
CA LEU A 162 -16.53 -9.12 6.47
C LEU A 162 -17.97 -9.30 5.98
N LYS A 163 -18.94 -8.67 6.68
CA LYS A 163 -20.32 -8.65 6.23
C LYS A 163 -20.44 -8.05 4.83
N GLN A 164 -19.87 -6.86 4.64
CA GLN A 164 -19.91 -6.17 3.35
C GLN A 164 -19.15 -6.92 2.25
N ILE A 165 -18.02 -7.55 2.56
CA ILE A 165 -17.30 -8.39 1.59
C ILE A 165 -18.17 -9.56 1.14
N LYS A 166 -18.82 -10.30 2.07
CA LYS A 166 -19.68 -11.43 1.75
C LYS A 166 -20.87 -11.04 0.86
N GLU A 167 -21.44 -9.85 1.07
CA GLU A 167 -22.55 -9.33 0.26
C GLU A 167 -22.10 -8.86 -1.15
N ASN A 168 -20.79 -8.72 -1.38
CA ASN A 168 -20.21 -8.16 -2.61
C ASN A 168 -19.18 -9.10 -3.25
N LEU A 169 -19.23 -10.40 -2.97
CA LEU A 169 -18.35 -11.37 -3.63
C LEU A 169 -18.61 -11.36 -5.13
N VAL A 170 -17.53 -11.56 -5.89
CA VAL A 170 -17.58 -11.70 -7.35
C VAL A 170 -17.33 -13.16 -7.67
N ASP A 171 -18.29 -13.78 -8.33
CA ASP A 171 -18.12 -15.12 -8.87
C ASP A 171 -16.92 -15.16 -9.81
N GLY A 172 -16.04 -16.14 -9.62
CA GLY A 172 -14.81 -16.32 -10.36
C GLY A 172 -15.02 -16.81 -11.78
#